data_46c0a77653a0d616ecfd43b963215dee
#
_entry.id   46c0a77653a0d616ecfd43b963215dee
#
_cell.length_a   1.000
_cell.length_b   1.000
_cell.length_c   1.000
_cell.angle_alpha   90.00
_cell.angle_beta   90.00
_cell.angle_gamma   90.00
#
_symmetry.space_group_name_H-M   'P 1'
#
loop_
_entity.id
_entity.type
_entity.pdbx_description
1 polymer ?
#
loop_
_entity_poly.entity_id
_entity_poly.type
_entity_poly.pdbx_seq_one_letter_code
_entity_poly.pdbx_strand_id
1 'polypeptide(L)'
;QKETLIVVFYLISDASDLEDANSILGCLVLDLRMPNINGLQLQKILKEREFHHPVIFLTAHGEVESAVLAMKMGAVDFLQKPVSPPKLVETIRKACKLDETEQWESQDKRIELLKKLSPREKDVIVKVLQGLSNREAGESLGISEKTIENHRNNAYRKLNVKSFKELQKKYSFHF
;
A
#
# COMPACT_ATOMS: atom_id res chain seq x y z
N GLN A 1 9.06 13.64 -23.71
CA GLN A 1 8.32 13.68 -22.44
C GLN A 1 9.34 13.66 -21.32
N LYS A 2 9.36 14.71 -20.49
CA LYS A 2 10.19 14.75 -19.28
C LYS A 2 9.49 13.92 -18.23
N GLU A 3 10.02 12.74 -17.94
CA GLU A 3 9.62 11.97 -16.77
C GLU A 3 10.01 12.78 -15.53
N THR A 4 9.05 13.28 -14.80
CA THR A 4 9.28 13.92 -13.50
C THR A 4 9.44 12.81 -12.48
N LEU A 5 10.70 12.48 -12.15
CA LEU A 5 11.00 11.57 -11.05
C LEU A 5 10.76 12.33 -9.74
N ILE A 6 9.65 12.07 -9.09
CA ILE A 6 9.39 12.59 -7.74
C ILE A 6 10.09 11.63 -6.77
N VAL A 7 11.29 12.01 -6.35
CA VAL A 7 11.99 11.31 -5.25
C VAL A 7 11.57 11.99 -3.96
N VAL A 8 10.70 11.35 -3.22
CA VAL A 8 10.28 11.85 -1.91
C VAL A 8 11.24 11.28 -0.87
N PHE A 9 12.15 12.11 -0.40
CA PHE A 9 12.96 11.81 0.78
C PHE A 9 12.13 12.12 2.02
N TYR A 10 11.54 11.11 2.64
CA TYR A 10 11.01 11.28 4.00
C TYR A 10 12.13 11.01 4.99
N LEU A 11 12.52 12.04 5.73
CA LEU A 11 13.18 11.86 7.02
C LEU A 11 12.04 11.46 7.99
N ILE A 12 11.75 10.18 8.07
CA ILE A 12 10.69 9.68 8.95
C ILE A 12 11.21 9.77 10.38
N SER A 13 10.79 10.79 11.08
CA SER A 13 10.99 10.93 12.53
C SER A 13 9.77 10.45 13.32
N ASP A 14 8.61 10.31 12.68
CA ASP A 14 7.36 9.84 13.30
C ASP A 14 6.54 8.99 12.31
N ALA A 15 5.85 8.01 12.86
CA ALA A 15 5.05 7.06 12.07
C ALA A 15 3.70 7.64 11.58
N SER A 16 3.33 8.85 11.99
CA SER A 16 2.13 9.54 11.50
C SER A 16 2.27 10.05 10.05
N ASP A 17 3.50 10.27 9.59
CA ASP A 17 3.78 10.78 8.25
C ASP A 17 3.59 9.73 7.13
N LEU A 18 3.27 8.48 7.51
CA LEU A 18 3.21 7.34 6.59
C LEU A 18 1.86 7.13 5.91
N GLU A 19 0.77 7.67 6.45
CA GLU A 19 -0.57 7.41 5.89
C GLU A 19 -0.74 8.03 4.50
N ASP A 20 -0.18 9.21 4.26
CA ASP A 20 -0.22 9.87 2.95
C ASP A 20 0.81 9.31 1.96
N ALA A 21 1.90 8.72 2.44
CA ALA A 21 2.98 8.20 1.60
C ALA A 21 2.55 6.99 0.76
N ASN A 22 1.62 6.17 1.23
CA ASN A 22 1.12 5.00 0.49
C ASN A 22 0.34 5.33 -0.80
N SER A 23 -0.03 6.59 -0.99
CA SER A 23 -0.75 7.06 -2.19
C SER A 23 0.16 7.58 -3.30
N ILE A 24 1.47 7.72 -3.04
CA ILE A 24 2.45 8.31 -3.95
C ILE A 24 3.42 7.22 -4.38
N LEU A 25 3.66 7.08 -5.70
CA LEU A 25 4.70 6.18 -6.23
C LEU A 25 6.09 6.58 -5.72
N GLY A 26 6.85 5.61 -5.20
CA GLY A 26 8.17 5.92 -4.69
C GLY A 26 8.91 4.75 -4.05
N CYS A 27 9.98 5.05 -3.37
CA CYS A 27 10.72 4.10 -2.53
C CYS A 27 11.25 4.79 -1.28
N LEU A 28 11.48 4.01 -0.23
CA LEU A 28 12.14 4.49 0.98
C LEU A 28 13.65 4.23 0.92
N VAL A 29 14.41 5.24 1.31
CA VAL A 29 15.86 5.09 1.52
C VAL A 29 16.11 5.27 3.02
N LEU A 30 16.53 4.20 3.69
CA LEU A 30 16.71 4.14 5.14
C LEU A 30 18.18 3.95 5.51
N ASP A 31 18.63 4.63 6.56
CA ASP A 31 19.90 4.28 7.22
C ASP A 31 19.64 3.14 8.22
N LEU A 32 20.61 2.23 8.36
CA LEU A 32 20.55 1.20 9.39
C LEU A 32 20.70 1.79 10.80
N ARG A 33 21.56 2.78 10.96
CA ARG A 33 21.86 3.39 12.26
C ARG A 33 21.19 4.75 12.36
N MET A 34 20.01 4.77 12.94
CA MET A 34 19.28 6.01 13.23
C MET A 34 19.12 6.18 14.75
N PRO A 35 19.03 7.42 15.25
CA PRO A 35 18.66 7.67 16.64
C PRO A 35 17.29 7.06 16.97
N ASN A 36 17.15 6.51 18.17
CA ASN A 36 15.91 5.95 18.73
C ASN A 36 15.42 4.63 18.13
N ILE A 37 15.52 4.39 16.81
CA ILE A 37 15.10 3.16 16.14
C ILE A 37 16.11 2.81 15.05
N ASN A 38 16.49 1.55 14.93
CA ASN A 38 17.31 1.14 13.80
C ASN A 38 16.46 0.86 12.55
N GLY A 39 17.09 0.94 11.36
CA GLY A 39 16.39 0.80 10.10
C GLY A 39 15.68 -0.54 9.91
N LEU A 40 16.22 -1.64 10.46
CA LEU A 40 15.58 -2.97 10.41
C LEU A 40 14.31 -3.02 11.28
N GLN A 41 14.35 -2.40 12.46
CA GLN A 41 13.15 -2.27 13.30
C GLN A 41 12.08 -1.43 12.62
N LEU A 42 12.49 -0.33 11.96
CA LEU A 42 11.57 0.49 11.20
C LEU A 42 10.95 -0.29 10.03
N GLN A 43 11.75 -1.03 9.26
CA GLN A 43 11.25 -1.88 8.17
C GLN A 43 10.20 -2.89 8.68
N LYS A 44 10.41 -3.48 9.86
CA LYS A 44 9.43 -4.40 10.46
C LYS A 44 8.12 -3.68 10.78
N ILE A 45 8.19 -2.51 11.42
CA ILE A 45 7.01 -1.69 11.76
C ILE A 45 6.26 -1.26 10.48
N LEU A 46 6.99 -0.86 9.44
CA LEU A 46 6.41 -0.49 8.15
C LEU A 46 5.62 -1.66 7.54
N LYS A 47 6.20 -2.86 7.58
CA LYS A 47 5.53 -4.07 7.09
C LYS A 47 4.28 -4.43 7.89
N GLU A 48 4.32 -4.30 9.21
CA GLU A 48 3.16 -4.50 10.10
C GLU A 48 2.04 -3.47 9.84
N ARG A 49 2.40 -2.27 9.35
CA ARG A 49 1.46 -1.21 8.96
C ARG A 49 1.01 -1.28 7.50
N GLU A 50 1.28 -2.38 6.81
CA GLU A 50 0.93 -2.57 5.39
C GLU A 50 1.52 -1.48 4.47
N PHE A 51 2.71 -1.01 4.79
CA PHE A 51 3.46 -0.12 3.91
C PHE A 51 4.13 -0.96 2.82
N HIS A 52 3.79 -0.71 1.56
CA HIS A 52 4.12 -1.58 0.43
C HIS A 52 5.27 -1.06 -0.43
N HIS A 53 5.73 0.18 -0.20
CA HIS A 53 6.81 0.74 -1.03
C HIS A 53 8.13 0.00 -0.83
N PRO A 54 8.93 -0.12 -1.90
CA PRO A 54 10.27 -0.70 -1.85
C PRO A 54 11.18 0.04 -0.87
N VAL A 55 11.97 -0.71 -0.13
CA VAL A 55 12.93 -0.17 0.84
C VAL A 55 14.34 -0.43 0.34
N ILE A 56 15.17 0.62 0.32
CA ILE A 56 16.60 0.60 0.04
C ILE A 56 17.32 0.99 1.32
N PHE A 57 18.32 0.21 1.73
CA PHE A 57 19.20 0.60 2.83
C PHE A 57 20.45 1.31 2.33
N LEU A 58 20.78 2.41 3.00
CA LEU A 58 22.00 3.20 2.74
C LEU A 58 22.75 3.39 4.05
N THR A 59 23.86 2.69 4.27
CA THR A 59 24.58 2.68 5.55
C THR A 59 26.08 2.89 5.43
N ALA A 60 26.68 3.54 6.43
CA ALA A 60 28.11 3.69 6.55
C ALA A 60 28.83 2.41 7.01
N HIS A 61 28.14 1.52 7.71
CA HIS A 61 28.69 0.28 8.25
C HIS A 61 27.87 -0.90 7.70
N GLY A 62 28.38 -1.47 6.60
CA GLY A 62 27.77 -2.64 5.96
C GLY A 62 28.23 -3.93 6.65
N GLU A 63 27.60 -4.28 7.77
CA GLU A 63 27.74 -5.64 8.32
C GLU A 63 26.98 -6.61 7.42
N VAL A 64 27.65 -7.64 6.92
CA VAL A 64 27.07 -8.62 6.01
C VAL A 64 25.78 -9.23 6.59
N GLU A 65 25.78 -9.49 7.90
CA GLU A 65 24.60 -10.03 8.59
C GLU A 65 23.40 -9.11 8.52
N SER A 66 23.59 -7.81 8.72
CA SER A 66 22.53 -6.79 8.64
C SER A 66 22.00 -6.66 7.22
N ALA A 67 22.87 -6.72 6.21
CA ALA A 67 22.47 -6.70 4.80
C ALA A 67 21.63 -7.93 4.45
N VAL A 68 22.08 -9.12 4.84
CA VAL A 68 21.34 -10.38 4.60
C VAL A 68 19.98 -10.34 5.29
N LEU A 69 19.91 -9.81 6.52
CA LEU A 69 18.64 -9.71 7.24
C LEU A 69 17.68 -8.71 6.55
N ALA A 70 18.17 -7.53 6.15
CA ALA A 70 17.40 -6.53 5.41
C ALA A 70 16.77 -7.13 4.14
N MET A 71 17.58 -7.84 3.35
CA MET A 71 17.11 -8.49 2.13
C MET A 71 16.09 -9.60 2.40
N LYS A 72 16.29 -10.43 3.42
CA LYS A 72 15.31 -11.44 3.86
C LYS A 72 13.99 -10.83 4.33
N MET A 73 14.02 -9.63 4.88
CA MET A 73 12.83 -8.89 5.28
C MET A 73 12.14 -8.18 4.12
N GLY A 74 12.69 -8.26 2.90
CA GLY A 74 12.09 -7.72 1.68
C GLY A 74 12.62 -6.35 1.26
N ALA A 75 13.82 -5.95 1.73
CA ALA A 75 14.50 -4.79 1.14
C ALA A 75 14.85 -5.09 -0.33
N VAL A 76 14.74 -4.06 -1.18
CA VAL A 76 15.04 -4.19 -2.62
C VAL A 76 16.53 -4.11 -2.88
N ASP A 77 17.24 -3.28 -2.13
CA ASP A 77 18.69 -3.16 -2.27
C ASP A 77 19.33 -2.65 -0.96
N PHE A 78 20.65 -2.83 -0.89
CA PHE A 78 21.47 -2.43 0.23
C PHE A 78 22.77 -1.77 -0.29
N LEU A 79 22.96 -0.49 0.00
CA LEU A 79 24.08 0.32 -0.47
C LEU A 79 24.97 0.74 0.68
N GLN A 80 26.28 0.63 0.49
CA GLN A 80 27.28 1.11 1.46
C GLN A 80 27.74 2.53 1.11
N LYS A 81 27.77 3.42 2.12
CA LYS A 81 28.36 4.75 2.01
C LYS A 81 29.90 4.65 1.99
N PRO A 82 30.61 5.46 1.19
CA PRO A 82 30.07 6.45 0.26
C PRO A 82 29.51 5.78 -1.01
N VAL A 83 28.32 6.20 -1.44
CA VAL A 83 27.71 5.76 -2.71
C VAL A 83 27.81 6.88 -3.74
N SER A 84 28.14 6.54 -4.97
CA SER A 84 28.17 7.52 -6.05
C SER A 84 26.75 7.96 -6.42
N PRO A 85 26.54 9.27 -6.72
CA PRO A 85 25.21 9.75 -7.12
C PRO A 85 24.57 8.96 -8.28
N PRO A 86 25.29 8.60 -9.36
CA PRO A 86 24.71 7.79 -10.43
C PRO A 86 24.20 6.44 -9.94
N LYS A 87 24.94 5.74 -9.05
CA LYS A 87 24.53 4.44 -8.51
C LYS A 87 23.29 4.55 -7.64
N LEU A 88 23.23 5.57 -6.78
CA LEU A 88 22.04 5.81 -5.95
C LEU A 88 20.80 6.08 -6.81
N VAL A 89 20.92 6.97 -7.81
CA VAL A 89 19.81 7.28 -8.72
C VAL A 89 19.36 6.06 -9.51
N GLU A 90 20.29 5.22 -9.99
CA GLU A 90 19.97 3.99 -10.68
C GLU A 90 19.17 3.03 -9.79
N THR A 91 19.62 2.85 -8.54
CA THR A 91 18.95 1.96 -7.57
C THR A 91 17.55 2.47 -7.23
N ILE A 92 17.39 3.77 -6.97
CA ILE A 92 16.09 4.40 -6.73
C ILE A 92 15.14 4.19 -7.92
N ARG A 93 15.60 4.42 -9.16
CA ARG A 93 14.79 4.22 -10.36
C ARG A 93 14.34 2.76 -10.52
N LYS A 94 15.19 1.79 -10.21
CA LYS A 94 14.82 0.38 -10.22
C LYS A 94 13.74 0.07 -9.17
N ALA A 95 13.90 0.60 -7.96
CA ALA A 95 12.92 0.42 -6.90
C ALA A 95 11.56 1.05 -7.26
N CYS A 96 11.54 2.29 -7.76
CA CYS A 96 10.30 2.95 -8.19
C CYS A 96 9.57 2.18 -9.31
N LYS A 97 10.32 1.56 -10.25
CA LYS A 97 9.70 0.71 -11.27
C LYS A 97 9.06 -0.55 -10.68
N LEU A 98 9.64 -1.13 -9.64
CA LEU A 98 9.03 -2.27 -8.94
C LEU A 98 7.74 -1.84 -8.24
N ASP A 99 7.75 -0.69 -7.56
CA ASP A 99 6.56 -0.12 -6.92
C ASP A 99 5.45 0.15 -7.93
N GLU A 100 5.78 0.75 -9.07
CA GLU A 100 4.84 0.96 -10.16
C GLU A 100 4.22 -0.37 -10.63
N THR A 101 5.04 -1.38 -10.88
CA THR A 101 4.58 -2.69 -11.35
C THR A 101 3.68 -3.38 -10.33
N GLU A 102 4.05 -3.38 -9.05
CA GLU A 102 3.23 -3.97 -7.98
C GLU A 102 1.90 -3.23 -7.80
N GLN A 103 1.90 -1.91 -7.91
CA GLN A 103 0.67 -1.11 -7.86
C GLN A 103 -0.24 -1.40 -9.05
N TRP A 104 0.29 -1.48 -10.27
CA TRP A 104 -0.46 -1.86 -11.47
C TRP A 104 -1.07 -3.25 -11.34
N GLU A 105 -0.29 -4.26 -10.95
CA GLU A 105 -0.80 -5.61 -10.73
C GLU A 105 -1.88 -5.68 -9.65
N SER A 106 -1.71 -4.91 -8.57
CA SER A 106 -2.71 -4.85 -7.51
C SER A 106 -3.99 -4.14 -7.96
N GLN A 107 -3.87 -3.12 -8.83
CA GLN A 107 -5.00 -2.42 -9.42
C GLN A 107 -5.75 -3.30 -10.41
N ASP A 108 -5.05 -4.00 -11.30
CA ASP A 108 -5.67 -4.95 -12.24
C ASP A 108 -6.43 -6.06 -11.51
N LYS A 109 -5.85 -6.63 -10.45
CA LYS A 109 -6.52 -7.62 -9.61
C LYS A 109 -7.78 -7.05 -8.96
N ARG A 110 -7.75 -5.79 -8.48
CA ARG A 110 -8.95 -5.13 -7.92
C ARG A 110 -10.04 -4.93 -8.96
N ILE A 111 -9.68 -4.46 -10.15
CA ILE A 111 -10.60 -4.29 -11.28
C ILE A 111 -11.25 -5.63 -11.67
N GLU A 112 -10.47 -6.71 -11.71
CA GLU A 112 -11.00 -8.05 -11.97
C GLU A 112 -11.99 -8.52 -10.89
N LEU A 113 -11.72 -8.25 -9.62
CA LEU A 113 -12.64 -8.58 -8.53
C LEU A 113 -13.95 -7.77 -8.63
N LEU A 114 -13.87 -6.50 -9.01
CA LEU A 114 -15.05 -5.66 -9.24
C LEU A 114 -15.93 -6.19 -10.38
N LYS A 115 -15.33 -6.75 -11.43
CA LYS A 115 -16.09 -7.38 -12.54
C LYS A 115 -16.92 -8.60 -12.09
N LYS A 116 -16.53 -9.27 -11.00
CA LYS A 116 -17.24 -10.43 -10.42
C LYS A 116 -18.49 -10.06 -9.62
N LEU A 117 -18.67 -8.79 -9.31
CA LEU A 117 -19.86 -8.32 -8.61
C LEU A 117 -21.07 -8.31 -9.56
N SER A 118 -22.20 -8.82 -9.09
CA SER A 118 -23.48 -8.63 -9.77
C SER A 118 -23.92 -7.16 -9.72
N PRO A 119 -24.82 -6.71 -10.60
CA PRO A 119 -25.34 -5.35 -10.55
C PRO A 119 -25.88 -4.96 -9.17
N ARG A 120 -26.62 -5.84 -8.51
CA ARG A 120 -27.17 -5.60 -7.17
C ARG A 120 -26.10 -5.54 -6.08
N GLU A 121 -25.06 -6.34 -6.17
CA GLU A 121 -23.92 -6.25 -5.24
C GLU A 121 -23.16 -4.93 -5.41
N LYS A 122 -23.03 -4.43 -6.65
CA LYS A 122 -22.42 -3.11 -6.93
C LYS A 122 -23.26 -1.99 -6.30
N ASP A 123 -24.59 -2.00 -6.54
CA ASP A 123 -25.50 -1.00 -5.97
C ASP A 123 -25.36 -0.95 -4.44
N VAL A 124 -25.31 -2.10 -3.79
CA VAL A 124 -25.15 -2.21 -2.33
C VAL A 124 -23.79 -1.67 -1.89
N ILE A 125 -22.70 -2.03 -2.56
CA ILE A 125 -21.35 -1.55 -2.20
C ILE A 125 -21.25 -0.03 -2.33
N VAL A 126 -21.83 0.58 -3.37
CA VAL A 126 -21.91 2.04 -3.52
C VAL A 126 -22.60 2.66 -2.29
N LYS A 127 -23.74 2.13 -1.85
CA LYS A 127 -24.45 2.65 -0.67
C LYS A 127 -23.65 2.50 0.62
N VAL A 128 -22.97 1.36 0.78
CA VAL A 128 -22.08 1.11 1.92
C VAL A 128 -20.92 2.10 1.93
N LEU A 129 -20.27 2.38 0.80
CA LEU A 129 -19.18 3.36 0.70
C LEU A 129 -19.64 4.79 0.95
N GLN A 130 -20.92 5.10 0.68
CA GLN A 130 -21.55 6.37 1.07
C GLN A 130 -21.83 6.47 2.57
N GLY A 131 -21.53 5.42 3.35
CA GLY A 131 -21.72 5.39 4.80
C GLY A 131 -23.13 5.03 5.25
N LEU A 132 -24.02 4.60 4.35
CA LEU A 132 -25.38 4.23 4.70
C LEU A 132 -25.38 2.91 5.49
N SER A 133 -26.24 2.85 6.52
CA SER A 133 -26.58 1.61 7.22
C SER A 133 -27.33 0.63 6.30
N ASN A 134 -27.40 -0.64 6.67
CA ASN A 134 -28.15 -1.63 5.90
C ASN A 134 -29.61 -1.24 5.71
N ARG A 135 -30.23 -0.63 6.73
CA ARG A 135 -31.61 -0.16 6.67
C ARG A 135 -31.77 0.97 5.65
N GLU A 136 -30.95 2.03 5.74
CA GLU A 136 -30.99 3.15 4.80
C GLU A 136 -30.70 2.74 3.37
N ALA A 137 -29.72 1.82 3.18
CA ALA A 137 -29.42 1.24 1.88
C ALA A 137 -30.63 0.43 1.33
N GLY A 138 -31.33 -0.33 2.20
CA GLY A 138 -32.53 -1.07 1.85
C GLY A 138 -33.67 -0.15 1.42
N GLU A 139 -33.94 0.89 2.17
CA GLU A 139 -34.92 1.93 1.83
C GLU A 139 -34.58 2.59 0.48
N SER A 140 -33.29 2.94 0.27
CA SER A 140 -32.83 3.57 -0.98
C SER A 140 -32.94 2.66 -2.21
N LEU A 141 -32.75 1.34 -2.05
CA LEU A 141 -32.72 0.37 -3.15
C LEU A 141 -34.04 -0.41 -3.30
N GLY A 142 -35.04 -0.15 -2.42
CA GLY A 142 -36.35 -0.82 -2.45
C GLY A 142 -36.29 -2.31 -2.10
N ILE A 143 -35.37 -2.72 -1.23
CA ILE A 143 -35.20 -4.11 -0.78
C ILE A 143 -35.04 -4.20 0.73
N SER A 144 -35.27 -5.37 1.32
CA SER A 144 -35.19 -5.54 2.77
C SER A 144 -33.76 -5.39 3.29
N GLU A 145 -33.63 -4.96 4.54
CA GLU A 145 -32.35 -4.88 5.25
C GLU A 145 -31.59 -6.22 5.21
N LYS A 146 -32.32 -7.34 5.38
CA LYS A 146 -31.74 -8.68 5.30
C LYS A 146 -31.19 -9.00 3.91
N THR A 147 -31.84 -8.51 2.86
CA THR A 147 -31.37 -8.65 1.48
C THR A 147 -30.10 -7.84 1.24
N ILE A 148 -30.03 -6.63 1.79
CA ILE A 148 -28.79 -5.80 1.78
C ILE A 148 -27.64 -6.54 2.45
N GLU A 149 -27.87 -7.07 3.65
CA GLU A 149 -26.85 -7.82 4.40
C GLU A 149 -26.31 -9.00 3.57
N ASN A 150 -27.19 -9.75 2.93
CA ASN A 150 -26.80 -10.87 2.09
C ASN A 150 -25.96 -10.42 0.87
N HIS A 151 -26.37 -9.37 0.16
CA HIS A 151 -25.60 -8.83 -0.96
C HIS A 151 -24.26 -8.27 -0.50
N ARG A 152 -24.23 -7.55 0.62
CA ARG A 152 -22.97 -7.02 1.20
C ARG A 152 -22.00 -8.15 1.55
N ASN A 153 -22.45 -9.19 2.24
CA ASN A 153 -21.61 -10.32 2.61
C ASN A 153 -21.07 -11.06 1.39
N ASN A 154 -21.89 -11.24 0.35
CA ASN A 154 -21.45 -11.83 -0.91
C ASN A 154 -20.42 -10.96 -1.62
N ALA A 155 -20.66 -9.65 -1.69
CA ALA A 155 -19.72 -8.70 -2.28
C ALA A 155 -18.40 -8.66 -1.51
N TYR A 156 -18.42 -8.61 -0.18
CA TYR A 156 -17.22 -8.63 0.66
C TYR A 156 -16.37 -9.87 0.39
N ARG A 157 -17.00 -11.03 0.29
CA ARG A 157 -16.30 -12.29 -0.05
C ARG A 157 -15.68 -12.23 -1.43
N LYS A 158 -16.38 -11.71 -2.46
CA LYS A 158 -15.87 -11.56 -3.83
C LYS A 158 -14.73 -10.56 -3.93
N LEU A 159 -14.82 -9.45 -3.17
CA LEU A 159 -13.80 -8.40 -3.11
C LEU A 159 -12.62 -8.74 -2.18
N ASN A 160 -12.71 -9.88 -1.47
CA ASN A 160 -11.72 -10.30 -0.49
C ASN A 160 -11.45 -9.22 0.57
N VAL A 161 -12.54 -8.72 1.17
CA VAL A 161 -12.50 -7.74 2.28
C VAL A 161 -13.31 -8.25 3.47
N LYS A 162 -12.85 -7.91 4.69
CA LYS A 162 -13.46 -8.38 5.94
C LYS A 162 -14.21 -7.28 6.70
N SER A 163 -13.98 -6.01 6.36
CA SER A 163 -14.54 -4.88 7.07
C SER A 163 -14.83 -3.70 6.15
N PHE A 164 -15.66 -2.77 6.63
CA PHE A 164 -15.92 -1.49 5.95
C PHE A 164 -14.63 -0.68 5.75
N LYS A 165 -13.77 -0.61 6.77
CA LYS A 165 -12.49 0.10 6.69
C LYS A 165 -11.59 -0.45 5.58
N GLU A 166 -11.55 -1.78 5.45
CA GLU A 166 -10.79 -2.45 4.39
C GLU A 166 -11.39 -2.22 3.00
N LEU A 167 -12.72 -2.26 2.88
CA LEU A 167 -13.43 -1.92 1.65
C LEU A 167 -13.13 -0.48 1.23
N GLN A 168 -13.26 0.47 2.15
CA GLN A 168 -12.98 1.88 1.90
C GLN A 168 -11.54 2.11 1.44
N LYS A 169 -10.56 1.54 2.16
CA LYS A 169 -9.14 1.65 1.80
C LYS A 169 -8.83 1.12 0.41
N LYS A 170 -9.43 -0.02 0.00
CA LYS A 170 -9.09 -0.70 -1.25
C LYS A 170 -9.89 -0.22 -2.46
N TYR A 171 -11.11 0.28 -2.27
CA TYR A 171 -12.07 0.45 -3.36
C TYR A 171 -12.77 1.82 -3.41
N SER A 172 -12.51 2.77 -2.51
CA SER A 172 -13.19 4.08 -2.49
C SER A 172 -13.05 4.89 -3.78
N PHE A 173 -12.02 4.66 -4.57
CA PHE A 173 -11.77 5.37 -5.84
C PHE A 173 -12.35 4.65 -7.08
N HIS A 174 -13.08 3.55 -6.90
CA HIS A 174 -13.58 2.71 -7.99
C HIS A 174 -15.11 2.75 -8.15
N PHE A 175 -15.81 3.49 -7.26
CA PHE A 175 -17.27 3.61 -7.25
C PHE A 175 -17.75 5.07 -7.29
#